data_605baf834147fb3a74e1ac3e973f2593
#
_entry.id   605baf834147fb3a74e1ac3e973f2593
#
_cell.length_a   1.000
_cell.length_b   1.000
_cell.length_c   1.000
_cell.angle_alpha   90.00
_cell.angle_beta   90.00
_cell.angle_gamma   90.00
#
_symmetry.space_group_name_H-M   'P 1'
#
loop_
_entity.id
_entity.type
_entity.pdbx_description
1 polymer ?
#
loop_
_entity_poly.entity_id
_entity_poly.type
_entity_poly.pdbx_seq_one_letter_code
_entity_poly.pdbx_strand_id
1 'polypeptide(L)'
;MMIFRALTVAAMLTGMMGMVRAGDEILDALDQARSAYKSGDMSNAKQSLDLASQLIGQKNAEGFAALLPNPLPGWKADRAQSTAVGAVMFGASVASRSYSNAQGENVEVQITGDSAMVMQFATLLNNPQIAGAMGKLVRVGSQRAIQSADGDINLVIANKFLVTVQGSGSAADKAAYAQAVDIIKLTKM
;
A
#
# COMPACT_ATOMS: atom_id res chain seq x y z
N MET A 1 35.68 -34.35 -60.01
CA MET A 1 34.40 -33.61 -59.89
C MET A 1 33.67 -34.22 -58.70
N MET A 2 33.96 -33.66 -57.53
CA MET A 2 33.47 -34.14 -56.21
C MET A 2 32.47 -33.13 -55.69
N ILE A 3 31.24 -33.59 -55.49
CA ILE A 3 30.11 -32.77 -55.01
C ILE A 3 30.00 -33.03 -53.50
N PHE A 4 30.38 -32.00 -52.67
CA PHE A 4 30.16 -32.00 -51.23
C PHE A 4 28.71 -31.62 -50.93
N ARG A 5 27.94 -32.54 -50.34
CA ARG A 5 26.62 -32.26 -49.73
C ARG A 5 26.85 -31.79 -48.28
N ALA A 6 26.54 -30.53 -48.02
CA ALA A 6 26.46 -30.00 -46.67
C ALA A 6 25.10 -30.35 -46.05
N LEU A 7 25.15 -31.06 -44.93
CA LEU A 7 23.99 -31.41 -44.12
C LEU A 7 23.80 -30.33 -43.05
N THR A 8 22.77 -29.51 -43.18
CA THR A 8 22.41 -28.49 -42.17
C THR A 8 21.50 -29.14 -41.13
N VAL A 9 22.01 -29.33 -39.93
CA VAL A 9 21.23 -29.74 -38.77
C VAL A 9 20.67 -28.47 -38.11
N ALA A 10 19.37 -28.25 -38.25
CA ALA A 10 18.64 -27.21 -37.52
C ALA A 10 18.24 -27.74 -36.15
N ALA A 11 18.92 -27.30 -35.09
CA ALA A 11 18.52 -27.57 -33.73
C ALA A 11 17.40 -26.62 -33.32
N MET A 12 16.17 -27.16 -33.24
CA MET A 12 15.03 -26.46 -32.61
C MET A 12 15.23 -26.47 -31.08
N LEU A 13 15.68 -25.34 -30.51
CA LEU A 13 15.55 -25.08 -29.09
C LEU A 13 14.12 -24.63 -28.80
N THR A 14 13.26 -25.56 -28.42
CA THR A 14 11.98 -25.25 -27.78
C THR A 14 12.25 -24.75 -26.37
N GLY A 15 12.32 -23.43 -26.22
CA GLY A 15 12.34 -22.77 -24.92
C GLY A 15 10.99 -22.96 -24.24
N MET A 16 10.92 -23.87 -23.28
CA MET A 16 9.84 -23.88 -22.29
C MET A 16 9.99 -22.62 -21.44
N MET A 17 9.30 -21.54 -21.81
CA MET A 17 9.02 -20.44 -20.86
C MET A 17 8.05 -20.99 -19.83
N GLY A 18 8.60 -21.43 -18.70
CA GLY A 18 7.81 -21.69 -17.51
C GLY A 18 7.09 -20.40 -17.15
N MET A 19 5.77 -20.38 -17.22
CA MET A 19 4.96 -19.34 -16.58
C MET A 19 5.21 -19.44 -15.09
N VAL A 20 6.11 -18.61 -14.57
CA VAL A 20 6.22 -18.36 -13.14
C VAL A 20 4.88 -17.74 -12.73
N ARG A 21 4.10 -18.50 -12.01
CA ARG A 21 2.86 -18.02 -11.40
C ARG A 21 3.25 -17.03 -10.29
N ALA A 22 3.09 -15.76 -10.56
CA ALA A 22 3.32 -14.66 -9.60
C ALA A 22 2.37 -14.68 -8.36
N GLY A 23 1.78 -15.83 -8.07
CA GLY A 23 0.87 -16.03 -6.94
C GLY A 23 1.45 -16.88 -5.81
N ASP A 24 2.58 -17.53 -6.02
CA ASP A 24 3.10 -18.57 -5.13
C ASP A 24 4.25 -18.13 -4.23
N GLU A 25 4.86 -16.94 -4.44
CA GLU A 25 6.04 -16.51 -3.67
C GLU A 25 5.79 -16.42 -2.16
N ILE A 26 4.58 -16.03 -1.76
CA ILE A 26 4.20 -15.98 -0.32
C ILE A 26 4.07 -17.40 0.22
N LEU A 27 3.42 -18.28 -0.53
CA LEU A 27 3.26 -19.68 -0.15
C LEU A 27 4.61 -20.40 -0.11
N ASP A 28 5.47 -20.15 -1.10
CA ASP A 28 6.82 -20.71 -1.15
C ASP A 28 7.66 -20.29 0.06
N ALA A 29 7.60 -19.01 0.44
CA ALA A 29 8.29 -18.51 1.62
C ALA A 29 7.75 -19.14 2.92
N LEU A 30 6.42 -19.34 3.03
CA LEU A 30 5.81 -20.01 4.18
C LEU A 30 6.19 -21.50 4.24
N ASP A 31 6.24 -22.20 3.09
CA ASP A 31 6.65 -23.60 3.03
C ASP A 31 8.12 -23.78 3.34
N GLN A 32 8.99 -22.86 2.91
CA GLN A 32 10.40 -22.81 3.30
C GLN A 32 10.55 -22.62 4.80
N ALA A 33 9.81 -21.69 5.40
CA ALA A 33 9.82 -21.45 6.84
C ALA A 33 9.43 -22.72 7.61
N ARG A 34 8.36 -23.40 7.17
CA ARG A 34 7.89 -24.65 7.76
C ARG A 34 8.93 -25.78 7.66
N SER A 35 9.59 -25.89 6.51
CA SER A 35 10.62 -26.91 6.28
C SER A 35 11.85 -26.67 7.15
N ALA A 36 12.34 -25.42 7.19
CA ALA A 36 13.48 -25.03 8.02
C ALA A 36 13.19 -25.25 9.52
N TYR A 37 12.00 -24.90 9.99
CA TYR A 37 11.59 -25.15 11.37
C TYR A 37 11.60 -26.65 11.71
N LYS A 38 11.08 -27.51 10.82
CA LYS A 38 11.07 -28.97 11.02
C LYS A 38 12.47 -29.58 11.06
N SER A 39 13.42 -29.01 10.33
CA SER A 39 14.83 -29.44 10.36
C SER A 39 15.65 -28.86 11.51
N GLY A 40 15.05 -27.99 12.34
CA GLY A 40 15.72 -27.30 13.45
C GLY A 40 16.52 -26.07 13.04
N ASP A 41 16.45 -25.65 11.78
CA ASP A 41 17.12 -24.46 11.28
C ASP A 41 16.28 -23.19 11.57
N MET A 42 16.40 -22.71 12.82
CA MET A 42 15.63 -21.54 13.29
C MET A 42 16.02 -20.25 12.55
N SER A 43 17.25 -20.15 12.07
CA SER A 43 17.69 -18.96 11.32
C SER A 43 16.99 -18.84 9.98
N ASN A 44 17.02 -19.90 9.19
CA ASN A 44 16.32 -19.93 7.90
C ASN A 44 14.80 -19.87 8.07
N ALA A 45 14.24 -20.50 9.10
CA ALA A 45 12.81 -20.38 9.41
C ALA A 45 12.40 -18.92 9.64
N LYS A 46 13.18 -18.19 10.44
CA LYS A 46 12.93 -16.76 10.70
C LYS A 46 13.06 -15.92 9.43
N GLN A 47 14.12 -16.10 8.63
CA GLN A 47 14.32 -15.37 7.38
C GLN A 47 13.17 -15.58 6.39
N SER A 48 12.69 -16.82 6.26
CA SER A 48 11.58 -17.14 5.36
C SER A 48 10.25 -16.53 5.84
N LEU A 49 10.02 -16.47 7.16
CA LEU A 49 8.86 -15.77 7.73
C LEU A 49 8.93 -14.26 7.51
N ASP A 50 10.11 -13.65 7.67
CA ASP A 50 10.33 -12.23 7.41
C ASP A 50 10.06 -11.90 5.92
N LEU A 51 10.52 -12.77 5.00
CA LEU A 51 10.23 -12.65 3.57
C LEU A 51 8.74 -12.77 3.28
N ALA A 52 8.05 -13.78 3.81
CA ALA A 52 6.61 -13.93 3.63
C ALA A 52 5.84 -12.70 4.13
N SER A 53 6.21 -12.18 5.30
CA SER A 53 5.62 -10.96 5.88
C SER A 53 5.84 -9.75 4.97
N GLN A 54 7.03 -9.58 4.40
CA GLN A 54 7.34 -8.50 3.46
C GLN A 54 6.51 -8.59 2.18
N LEU A 55 6.38 -9.78 1.59
CA LEU A 55 5.59 -10.00 0.38
C LEU A 55 4.09 -9.74 0.62
N ILE A 56 3.56 -10.15 1.78
CA ILE A 56 2.19 -9.85 2.18
C ILE A 56 1.99 -8.33 2.30
N GLY A 57 2.92 -7.64 2.98
CA GLY A 57 2.88 -6.19 3.12
C GLY A 57 2.92 -5.46 1.78
N GLN A 58 3.72 -5.95 0.82
CA GLN A 58 3.77 -5.39 -0.54
C GLN A 58 2.43 -5.58 -1.25
N LYS A 59 1.84 -6.76 -1.18
CA LYS A 59 0.53 -7.04 -1.78
C LYS A 59 -0.58 -6.18 -1.18
N ASN A 60 -0.56 -5.96 0.13
CA ASN A 60 -1.49 -5.06 0.79
C ASN A 60 -1.30 -3.61 0.32
N ALA A 61 -0.06 -3.12 0.23
CA ALA A 61 0.23 -1.77 -0.27
C ALA A 61 -0.23 -1.57 -1.72
N GLU A 62 -0.09 -2.57 -2.58
CA GLU A 62 -0.64 -2.56 -3.94
C GLU A 62 -2.18 -2.50 -3.93
N GLY A 63 -2.82 -3.26 -3.04
CA GLY A 63 -4.26 -3.20 -2.82
C GLY A 63 -4.72 -1.80 -2.39
N PHE A 64 -4.00 -1.15 -1.48
CA PHE A 64 -4.29 0.23 -1.06
C PHE A 64 -4.09 1.23 -2.20
N ALA A 65 -3.08 1.05 -3.05
CA ALA A 65 -2.85 1.91 -4.21
C ALA A 65 -4.04 1.91 -5.19
N ALA A 66 -4.73 0.79 -5.31
CA ALA A 66 -5.94 0.68 -6.12
C ALA A 66 -7.17 1.41 -5.53
N LEU A 67 -7.12 1.76 -4.24
CA LEU A 67 -8.19 2.49 -3.54
C LEU A 67 -7.95 4.00 -3.48
N LEU A 68 -6.79 4.47 -3.92
CA LEU A 68 -6.48 5.90 -4.03
C LEU A 68 -7.39 6.55 -5.07
N PRO A 69 -7.95 7.75 -4.79
CA PRO A 69 -8.94 8.37 -5.65
C PRO A 69 -8.39 8.71 -7.04
N ASN A 70 -9.29 8.79 -8.01
CA ASN A 70 -9.00 9.43 -9.29
C ASN A 70 -8.83 10.94 -9.09
N PRO A 71 -8.10 11.63 -10.00
CA PRO A 71 -7.97 13.08 -9.91
C PRO A 71 -9.33 13.76 -9.98
N LEU A 72 -9.55 14.74 -9.10
CA LEU A 72 -10.75 15.60 -9.14
C LEU A 72 -10.71 16.51 -10.37
N PRO A 73 -11.86 17.09 -10.79
CA PRO A 73 -11.91 18.04 -11.90
C PRO A 73 -10.89 19.18 -11.72
N GLY A 74 -10.08 19.43 -12.74
CA GLY A 74 -9.02 20.44 -12.71
C GLY A 74 -7.68 19.97 -12.09
N TRP A 75 -7.61 18.74 -11.58
CA TRP A 75 -6.40 18.15 -11.00
C TRP A 75 -5.80 17.08 -11.92
N LYS A 76 -4.49 16.90 -11.82
CA LYS A 76 -3.74 15.81 -12.43
C LYS A 76 -3.19 14.91 -11.33
N ALA A 77 -3.17 13.60 -11.57
CA ALA A 77 -2.63 12.65 -10.64
C ALA A 77 -1.26 12.14 -11.11
N ASP A 78 -0.34 12.02 -10.18
CA ASP A 78 0.90 11.27 -10.39
C ASP A 78 0.65 9.77 -10.31
N ARG A 79 1.68 8.99 -10.62
CA ARG A 79 1.64 7.54 -10.43
C ARG A 79 1.49 7.23 -8.94
N ALA A 80 0.57 6.33 -8.61
CA ALA A 80 0.48 5.82 -7.25
C ALA A 80 1.77 5.11 -6.85
N GLN A 81 2.20 5.35 -5.62
CA GLN A 81 3.33 4.68 -5.00
C GLN A 81 2.81 3.70 -3.96
N SER A 82 3.42 2.52 -3.88
CA SER A 82 3.10 1.53 -2.86
C SER A 82 4.40 1.02 -2.24
N THR A 83 4.46 0.95 -0.92
CA THR A 83 5.63 0.51 -0.18
C THR A 83 5.20 -0.37 0.99
N ALA A 84 5.76 -1.57 1.07
CA ALA A 84 5.76 -2.33 2.30
C ALA A 84 6.92 -1.84 3.16
N VAL A 85 6.61 -1.21 4.27
CA VAL A 85 7.64 -0.78 5.22
C VAL A 85 7.85 -1.95 6.17
N GLY A 86 8.97 -2.67 5.99
CA GLY A 86 9.29 -3.88 6.76
C GLY A 86 9.31 -3.69 8.28
N ALA A 87 9.76 -4.70 9.01
CA ALA A 87 9.74 -4.78 10.48
C ALA A 87 10.31 -3.56 11.22
N VAL A 88 11.16 -2.75 10.57
CA VAL A 88 11.76 -1.52 11.13
C VAL A 88 10.71 -0.44 11.42
N MET A 89 9.59 -0.43 10.70
CA MET A 89 8.47 0.51 10.88
C MET A 89 7.15 -0.22 11.21
N PHE A 90 7.24 -1.23 12.06
CA PHE A 90 6.08 -1.98 12.57
C PHE A 90 5.23 -2.69 11.49
N GLY A 91 5.83 -3.05 10.35
CA GLY A 91 5.17 -3.83 9.31
C GLY A 91 4.11 -3.07 8.51
N ALA A 92 4.13 -1.75 8.51
CA ALA A 92 3.14 -0.94 7.82
C ALA A 92 3.14 -1.16 6.30
N SER A 93 1.96 -1.28 5.72
CA SER A 93 1.73 -1.19 4.28
C SER A 93 1.23 0.23 3.97
N VAL A 94 1.87 0.90 3.01
CA VAL A 94 1.58 2.29 2.68
C VAL A 94 1.35 2.42 1.18
N ALA A 95 0.31 3.15 0.80
CA ALA A 95 0.13 3.62 -0.57
C ALA A 95 -0.14 5.12 -0.56
N SER A 96 0.45 5.86 -1.49
CA SER A 96 0.23 7.29 -1.65
C SER A 96 0.11 7.69 -3.13
N ARG A 97 -0.55 8.81 -3.36
CA ARG A 97 -0.61 9.48 -4.65
C ARG A 97 -0.69 10.98 -4.46
N SER A 98 0.13 11.69 -5.24
CA SER A 98 0.09 13.14 -5.31
C SER A 98 -0.79 13.60 -6.46
N TYR A 99 -1.45 14.72 -6.24
CA TYR A 99 -2.31 15.41 -7.21
C TYR A 99 -1.87 16.86 -7.29
N SER A 100 -1.90 17.45 -8.48
CA SER A 100 -1.54 18.86 -8.72
C SER A 100 -2.57 19.53 -9.62
N ASN A 101 -2.83 20.82 -9.39
CA ASN A 101 -3.70 21.65 -10.21
C ASN A 101 -2.88 22.65 -11.05
N ALA A 102 -3.59 23.41 -11.90
CA ALA A 102 -2.96 24.39 -12.78
C ALA A 102 -2.35 25.60 -12.03
N GLN A 103 -2.73 25.82 -10.78
CA GLN A 103 -2.23 26.88 -9.90
C GLN A 103 -0.93 26.49 -9.18
N GLY A 104 -0.46 25.25 -9.35
CA GLY A 104 0.74 24.73 -8.69
C GLY A 104 0.48 24.25 -7.25
N GLU A 105 -0.78 24.16 -6.83
CA GLU A 105 -1.15 23.56 -5.54
C GLU A 105 -1.06 22.04 -5.66
N ASN A 106 -0.76 21.39 -4.54
CA ASN A 106 -0.71 19.92 -4.44
C ASN A 106 -1.60 19.39 -3.32
N VAL A 107 -2.08 18.17 -3.52
CA VAL A 107 -2.71 17.33 -2.49
C VAL A 107 -2.10 15.95 -2.57
N GLU A 108 -1.70 15.40 -1.45
CA GLU A 108 -1.27 14.01 -1.32
C GLU A 108 -2.30 13.23 -0.51
N VAL A 109 -2.72 12.08 -1.04
CA VAL A 109 -3.56 11.12 -0.31
C VAL A 109 -2.71 9.90 0.00
N GLN A 110 -2.64 9.54 1.28
CA GLN A 110 -1.91 8.37 1.76
C GLN A 110 -2.85 7.45 2.53
N ILE A 111 -2.75 6.15 2.28
CA ILE A 111 -3.41 5.07 3.04
C ILE A 111 -2.32 4.26 3.71
N THR A 112 -2.39 4.13 5.03
CA THR A 112 -1.48 3.31 5.85
C THR A 112 -2.30 2.25 6.57
N GLY A 113 -1.88 0.99 6.46
CA GLY A 113 -2.52 -0.14 7.13
C GLY A 113 -1.50 -1.08 7.78
N ASP A 114 -1.99 -2.10 8.45
CA ASP A 114 -1.21 -3.19 9.06
C ASP A 114 -0.14 -2.72 10.05
N SER A 115 -0.39 -1.62 10.77
CA SER A 115 0.60 -1.00 11.63
C SER A 115 0.09 -0.83 13.06
N ALA A 116 0.92 -1.21 14.04
CA ALA A 116 0.69 -0.92 15.44
C ALA A 116 0.53 0.60 15.71
N MET A 117 1.20 1.44 14.91
CA MET A 117 1.08 2.89 14.97
C MET A 117 -0.33 3.36 14.62
N VAL A 118 -0.99 2.74 13.61
CA VAL A 118 -2.38 3.06 13.26
C VAL A 118 -3.31 2.76 14.43
N MET A 119 -3.12 1.64 15.13
CA MET A 119 -3.93 1.31 16.32
C MET A 119 -3.71 2.29 17.47
N GLN A 120 -2.47 2.75 17.71
CA GLN A 120 -2.18 3.77 18.72
C GLN A 120 -2.84 5.09 18.33
N PHE A 121 -2.74 5.50 17.08
CA PHE A 121 -3.37 6.72 16.58
C PHE A 121 -4.90 6.64 16.69
N ALA A 122 -5.51 5.49 16.38
CA ALA A 122 -6.92 5.24 16.56
C ALA A 122 -7.37 5.43 18.02
N THR A 123 -6.56 4.98 18.98
CA THR A 123 -6.83 5.16 20.41
C THR A 123 -6.83 6.64 20.80
N LEU A 124 -5.89 7.42 20.28
CA LEU A 124 -5.82 8.88 20.50
C LEU A 124 -7.04 9.59 19.91
N LEU A 125 -7.44 9.24 18.70
CA LEU A 125 -8.60 9.84 18.02
C LEU A 125 -9.94 9.50 18.69
N ASN A 126 -10.03 8.36 19.37
CA ASN A 126 -11.21 7.98 20.13
C ASN A 126 -11.35 8.74 21.45
N ASN A 127 -10.30 9.47 21.89
CA ASN A 127 -10.37 10.35 23.05
C ASN A 127 -10.74 11.77 22.59
N PRO A 128 -11.96 12.29 22.91
CA PRO A 128 -12.41 13.60 22.41
C PRO A 128 -11.53 14.78 22.83
N GLN A 129 -10.91 14.71 24.01
CA GLN A 129 -10.04 15.78 24.52
C GLN A 129 -8.73 15.84 23.72
N ILE A 130 -8.13 14.68 23.42
CA ILE A 130 -6.90 14.59 22.61
C ILE A 130 -7.20 14.97 21.17
N ALA A 131 -8.27 14.41 20.61
CA ALA A 131 -8.70 14.71 19.26
C ALA A 131 -8.96 16.21 19.05
N GLY A 132 -9.61 16.87 20.03
CA GLY A 132 -9.84 18.32 20.01
C GLY A 132 -8.56 19.16 20.09
N ALA A 133 -7.52 18.67 20.76
CA ALA A 133 -6.21 19.33 20.81
C ALA A 133 -5.41 19.16 19.49
N MET A 134 -5.68 18.10 18.72
CA MET A 134 -5.01 17.82 17.43
C MET A 134 -5.63 18.61 16.27
N GLY A 135 -6.86 19.09 16.39
CA GLY A 135 -7.55 19.84 15.35
C GLY A 135 -9.07 19.82 15.49
N LYS A 136 -9.75 20.26 14.45
CA LYS A 136 -11.20 20.28 14.40
C LYS A 136 -11.76 18.92 14.03
N LEU A 137 -12.72 18.41 14.81
CA LEU A 137 -13.47 17.22 14.43
C LEU A 137 -14.40 17.53 13.25
N VAL A 138 -14.24 16.80 12.18
CA VAL A 138 -15.04 16.88 10.96
C VAL A 138 -15.59 15.49 10.58
N ARG A 139 -16.50 15.45 9.61
CA ARG A 139 -17.01 14.20 9.04
C ARG A 139 -16.57 14.05 7.60
N VAL A 140 -16.10 12.85 7.26
CA VAL A 140 -15.82 12.41 5.89
C VAL A 140 -16.71 11.19 5.62
N GLY A 141 -17.80 11.41 4.89
CA GLY A 141 -18.88 10.42 4.79
C GLY A 141 -19.45 10.07 6.17
N SER A 142 -19.45 8.80 6.53
CA SER A 142 -19.87 8.32 7.85
C SER A 142 -18.76 8.30 8.91
N GLN A 143 -17.51 8.54 8.53
CA GLN A 143 -16.33 8.45 9.40
C GLN A 143 -16.04 9.77 10.11
N ARG A 144 -15.49 9.67 11.32
CA ARG A 144 -14.93 10.83 12.04
C ARG A 144 -13.50 11.05 11.52
N ALA A 145 -13.15 12.33 11.33
CA ALA A 145 -11.83 12.76 10.92
C ALA A 145 -11.40 13.97 11.75
N ILE A 146 -10.09 14.20 11.82
CA ILE A 146 -9.51 15.41 12.37
C ILE A 146 -9.00 16.25 11.20
N GLN A 147 -9.35 17.50 11.19
CA GLN A 147 -8.82 18.51 10.30
C GLN A 147 -7.86 19.41 11.09
N SER A 148 -6.61 19.46 10.65
CA SER A 148 -5.61 20.37 11.22
C SER A 148 -5.90 21.83 10.91
N ALA A 149 -5.14 22.75 11.50
CA ALA A 149 -5.20 24.18 11.19
C ALA A 149 -4.89 24.48 9.71
N ASP A 150 -3.99 23.69 9.11
CA ASP A 150 -3.62 23.80 7.70
C ASP A 150 -4.61 23.11 6.75
N GLY A 151 -5.70 22.59 7.31
CA GLY A 151 -6.74 21.90 6.55
C GLY A 151 -6.46 20.44 6.23
N ASP A 152 -5.34 19.87 6.68
CA ASP A 152 -5.02 18.47 6.46
C ASP A 152 -6.01 17.56 7.19
N ILE A 153 -6.35 16.44 6.58
CA ILE A 153 -7.36 15.53 7.11
C ILE A 153 -6.71 14.20 7.47
N ASN A 154 -6.98 13.77 8.69
CA ASN A 154 -6.60 12.45 9.19
C ASN A 154 -7.85 11.71 9.63
N LEU A 155 -8.07 10.53 9.07
CA LEU A 155 -9.20 9.69 9.47
C LEU A 155 -8.74 8.25 9.67
N VAL A 156 -9.28 7.60 10.70
CA VAL A 156 -9.06 6.20 10.99
C VAL A 156 -10.29 5.39 10.57
N ILE A 157 -10.07 4.35 9.81
CA ILE A 157 -11.11 3.48 9.27
C ILE A 157 -10.97 2.10 9.91
N ALA A 158 -12.06 1.60 10.51
CA ALA A 158 -12.13 0.28 11.14
C ALA A 158 -11.02 0.01 12.18
N ASN A 159 -10.40 1.02 12.76
CA ASN A 159 -9.21 0.93 13.63
C ASN A 159 -8.00 0.19 13.01
N LYS A 160 -7.99 0.03 11.69
CA LYS A 160 -6.97 -0.69 10.94
C LYS A 160 -6.22 0.19 9.95
N PHE A 161 -6.87 1.23 9.43
CA PHE A 161 -6.31 2.07 8.37
C PHE A 161 -6.32 3.53 8.80
N LEU A 162 -5.21 4.20 8.54
CA LEU A 162 -5.10 5.65 8.63
C LEU A 162 -5.08 6.22 7.20
N VAL A 163 -6.01 7.10 6.90
CA VAL A 163 -6.00 7.90 5.68
C VAL A 163 -5.58 9.32 6.04
N THR A 164 -4.51 9.79 5.41
CA THR A 164 -4.01 11.16 5.54
C THR A 164 -4.15 11.88 4.21
N VAL A 165 -4.70 13.10 4.24
CA VAL A 165 -4.78 13.99 3.08
C VAL A 165 -4.13 15.30 3.46
N GLN A 166 -3.04 15.65 2.80
CA GLN A 166 -2.20 16.79 3.13
C GLN A 166 -1.74 17.54 1.87
N GLY A 167 -1.10 18.68 2.02
CA GLY A 167 -0.52 19.45 0.93
C GLY A 167 -0.90 20.92 0.95
N SER A 168 -0.55 21.64 -0.13
CA SER A 168 -0.79 23.08 -0.28
C SER A 168 -2.19 23.43 -0.80
N GLY A 169 -2.95 22.44 -1.29
CA GLY A 169 -4.34 22.66 -1.73
C GLY A 169 -5.25 23.15 -0.61
N SER A 170 -6.36 23.78 -0.97
CA SER A 170 -7.30 24.33 0.00
C SER A 170 -7.88 23.26 0.94
N ALA A 171 -8.37 23.67 2.11
CA ALA A 171 -9.07 22.76 3.02
C ALA A 171 -10.29 22.09 2.37
N ALA A 172 -10.94 22.75 1.41
CA ALA A 172 -12.05 22.20 0.66
C ALA A 172 -11.59 21.09 -0.31
N ASP A 173 -10.47 21.30 -1.01
CA ASP A 173 -9.90 20.29 -1.91
C ASP A 173 -9.44 19.05 -1.15
N LYS A 174 -8.76 19.24 -0.01
CA LYS A 174 -8.35 18.14 0.87
C LYS A 174 -9.56 17.35 1.38
N ALA A 175 -10.65 18.04 1.76
CA ALA A 175 -11.89 17.38 2.17
C ALA A 175 -12.54 16.61 1.02
N ALA A 176 -12.53 17.15 -0.19
CA ALA A 176 -13.07 16.48 -1.37
C ALA A 176 -12.26 15.21 -1.70
N TYR A 177 -10.94 15.27 -1.63
CA TYR A 177 -10.09 14.10 -1.81
C TYR A 177 -10.29 13.04 -0.71
N ALA A 178 -10.45 13.47 0.54
CA ALA A 178 -10.76 12.54 1.63
C ALA A 178 -12.08 11.80 1.41
N GLN A 179 -13.11 12.51 0.88
CA GLN A 179 -14.41 11.91 0.54
C GLN A 179 -14.33 10.97 -0.67
N ALA A 180 -13.40 11.21 -1.59
CA ALA A 180 -13.21 10.40 -2.79
C ALA A 180 -12.49 9.05 -2.53
N VAL A 181 -11.92 8.84 -1.35
CA VAL A 181 -11.35 7.55 -0.95
C VAL A 181 -12.47 6.51 -0.80
N ASP A 182 -12.28 5.32 -1.38
CA ASP A 182 -13.26 4.23 -1.28
C ASP A 182 -13.19 3.55 0.11
N ILE A 183 -13.80 4.23 1.09
CA ILE A 183 -13.86 3.79 2.48
C ILE A 183 -14.54 2.43 2.61
N ILE A 184 -15.57 2.17 1.77
CA ILE A 184 -16.34 0.92 1.84
C ILE A 184 -15.49 -0.27 1.42
N LYS A 185 -14.68 -0.13 0.38
CA LYS A 185 -13.74 -1.19 0.00
C LYS A 185 -12.63 -1.35 1.02
N LEU A 186 -12.11 -0.25 1.55
CA LEU A 186 -11.06 -0.29 2.56
C LEU A 186 -11.49 -1.04 3.83
N THR A 187 -12.75 -0.89 4.27
CA THR A 187 -13.27 -1.63 5.44
C THR A 187 -13.45 -3.13 5.20
N LYS A 188 -13.41 -3.59 3.96
CA LYS A 188 -13.57 -5.02 3.60
C LYS A 188 -12.23 -5.74 3.42
N MET A 189 -11.13 -5.02 3.50
CA MET A 189 -9.77 -5.59 3.51
C MET A 189 -9.36 -6.01 4.91
#